data_e8b6f049e12bcf1c4de0a0ab96d358e2
#
_entry.id   e8b6f049e12bcf1c4de0a0ab96d358e2
#
_cell.length_a   1.000
_cell.length_b   1.000
_cell.length_c   1.000
_cell.angle_alpha   90.00
_cell.angle_beta   90.00
_cell.angle_gamma   90.00
#
_symmetry.space_group_name_H-M   'P 1'
#
loop_
_entity.id
_entity.type
_entity.pdbx_description
1 polymer ?
#
loop_
_entity_poly.entity_id
_entity_poly.type
_entity_poly.pdbx_seq_one_letter_code
_entity_poly.pdbx_strand_id
1 'polypeptide(L)'
;VLKVAGTKDTLILDSFAGSGTTAHAVLNMNKADGGHRKFILVEMGDYADTITAERVKRVIMGYGEGKNAVEGTGGSFSYYELGEPLLLPSGNLNEKVGTEKIRDYIWYTETKKPLPDHKNSNPYFLGENNSTAYYFFYEPQKVCVLNYDFVATIPEKAEGYIIYADRCTLSEQELQQLGITFKKIPRD
;
A
#
# COMPACT_ATOMS: atom_id res chain seq x y z
N VAL A 1 -25.15 -16.78 7.87
CA VAL A 1 -23.85 -16.70 8.58
C VAL A 1 -23.60 -15.29 9.08
N LEU A 2 -23.57 -14.25 8.24
CA LEU A 2 -23.22 -12.87 8.65
C LEU A 2 -24.09 -12.31 9.78
N LYS A 3 -25.40 -12.59 9.79
CA LYS A 3 -26.32 -12.16 10.85
C LYS A 3 -26.08 -12.84 12.21
N VAL A 4 -25.43 -14.00 12.20
CA VAL A 4 -25.19 -14.80 13.43
C VAL A 4 -23.81 -14.56 14.02
N ALA A 5 -22.80 -14.34 13.16
CA ALA A 5 -21.40 -14.30 13.57
C ALA A 5 -20.79 -12.89 13.62
N GLY A 6 -21.48 -11.88 13.08
CA GLY A 6 -20.92 -10.54 12.95
C GLY A 6 -21.67 -9.47 13.76
N THR A 7 -20.91 -8.48 14.25
CA THR A 7 -21.45 -7.23 14.81
C THR A 7 -21.72 -6.20 13.68
N LYS A 8 -22.19 -5.01 14.05
CA LYS A 8 -22.41 -3.90 13.08
C LYS A 8 -21.11 -3.33 12.47
N ASP A 9 -19.94 -3.61 13.05
CA ASP A 9 -18.64 -3.07 12.65
C ASP A 9 -17.65 -4.16 12.21
N THR A 10 -18.13 -5.37 11.91
CA THR A 10 -17.30 -6.51 11.52
C THR A 10 -16.63 -6.28 10.17
N LEU A 11 -15.35 -6.66 10.04
CA LEU A 11 -14.66 -6.81 8.77
C LEU A 11 -14.83 -8.26 8.27
N ILE A 12 -15.34 -8.41 7.05
CA ILE A 12 -15.58 -9.70 6.40
C ILE A 12 -14.56 -9.91 5.29
N LEU A 13 -13.82 -11.02 5.35
CA LEU A 13 -12.93 -11.46 4.28
C LEU A 13 -13.58 -12.62 3.53
N ASP A 14 -13.66 -12.51 2.22
CA ASP A 14 -14.05 -13.58 1.31
C ASP A 14 -12.94 -13.79 0.28
N SER A 15 -12.20 -14.89 0.44
CA SER A 15 -11.03 -15.21 -0.37
C SER A 15 -11.36 -15.90 -1.69
N PHE A 16 -12.66 -16.17 -1.96
CA PHE A 16 -13.17 -16.74 -3.20
C PHE A 16 -14.47 -16.05 -3.55
N ALA A 17 -14.39 -14.75 -3.85
CA ALA A 17 -15.54 -13.86 -3.95
C ALA A 17 -16.58 -14.27 -5.00
N GLY A 18 -16.16 -14.99 -6.04
CA GLY A 18 -17.04 -15.38 -7.13
C GLY A 18 -17.74 -14.16 -7.73
N SER A 19 -19.06 -14.19 -7.77
CA SER A 19 -19.85 -13.07 -8.26
C SER A 19 -20.05 -11.91 -7.26
N GLY A 20 -19.36 -11.88 -6.10
CA GLY A 20 -19.45 -10.79 -5.12
C GLY A 20 -20.68 -10.82 -4.21
N THR A 21 -21.24 -12.00 -3.97
CA THR A 21 -22.46 -12.17 -3.14
C THR A 21 -22.25 -11.71 -1.70
N THR A 22 -21.06 -11.90 -1.15
CA THR A 22 -20.68 -11.48 0.20
C THR A 22 -20.75 -9.96 0.36
N ALA A 23 -20.14 -9.19 -0.56
CA ALA A 23 -20.23 -7.73 -0.53
C ALA A 23 -21.69 -7.24 -0.65
N HIS A 24 -22.47 -7.83 -1.56
CA HIS A 24 -23.90 -7.54 -1.71
C HIS A 24 -24.66 -7.74 -0.39
N ALA A 25 -24.42 -8.86 0.31
CA ALA A 25 -25.03 -9.13 1.61
C ALA A 25 -24.62 -8.11 2.68
N VAL A 26 -23.32 -7.74 2.73
CA VAL A 26 -22.81 -6.74 3.68
C VAL A 26 -23.44 -5.37 3.46
N LEU A 27 -23.51 -4.91 2.21
CA LEU A 27 -24.10 -3.63 1.83
C LEU A 27 -25.60 -3.58 2.20
N ASN A 28 -26.35 -4.64 1.88
CA ASN A 28 -27.76 -4.74 2.25
C ASN A 28 -27.97 -4.73 3.78
N MET A 29 -27.12 -5.42 4.54
CA MET A 29 -27.21 -5.42 6.00
C MET A 29 -26.94 -4.03 6.56
N ASN A 30 -25.91 -3.33 6.08
CA ASN A 30 -25.60 -1.96 6.50
C ASN A 30 -26.77 -1.01 6.20
N LYS A 31 -27.38 -1.10 5.00
CA LYS A 31 -28.58 -0.31 4.67
C LYS A 31 -29.75 -0.62 5.60
N ALA A 32 -29.93 -1.89 5.96
CA ALA A 32 -31.09 -2.32 6.76
C ALA A 32 -30.98 -1.96 8.26
N ASP A 33 -29.77 -1.97 8.84
CA ASP A 33 -29.58 -1.79 10.29
C ASP A 33 -28.67 -0.63 10.68
N GLY A 34 -28.23 0.19 9.70
CA GLY A 34 -27.29 1.32 9.92
C GLY A 34 -25.91 0.87 10.38
N GLY A 35 -25.47 -0.35 10.05
CA GLY A 35 -24.16 -0.87 10.37
C GLY A 35 -23.06 -0.29 9.50
N HIS A 36 -21.80 -0.48 9.96
CA HIS A 36 -20.56 -0.03 9.29
C HIS A 36 -19.64 -1.20 8.96
N ARG A 37 -20.22 -2.37 8.67
CA ARG A 37 -19.47 -3.56 8.27
C ARG A 37 -18.66 -3.25 7.02
N LYS A 38 -17.45 -3.79 6.98
CA LYS A 38 -16.53 -3.68 5.84
C LYS A 38 -16.32 -5.05 5.22
N PHE A 39 -15.90 -5.08 3.97
CA PHE A 39 -15.56 -6.32 3.28
C PHE A 39 -14.22 -6.19 2.55
N ILE A 40 -13.53 -7.32 2.44
CA ILE A 40 -12.39 -7.54 1.55
C ILE A 40 -12.75 -8.75 0.73
N LEU A 41 -12.78 -8.59 -0.59
CA LEU A 41 -13.02 -9.67 -1.54
C LEU A 41 -11.73 -9.95 -2.30
N VAL A 42 -11.41 -11.23 -2.47
CA VAL A 42 -10.31 -11.68 -3.31
C VAL A 42 -10.87 -12.60 -4.39
N GLU A 43 -10.57 -12.34 -5.65
CA GLU A 43 -10.98 -13.12 -6.79
C GLU A 43 -9.83 -13.19 -7.81
N MET A 44 -9.52 -14.40 -8.28
CA MET A 44 -8.45 -14.63 -9.25
C MET A 44 -8.97 -14.83 -10.68
N GLY A 45 -10.27 -14.97 -10.86
CA GLY A 45 -10.87 -15.16 -12.16
C GLY A 45 -10.86 -13.88 -13.00
N ASP A 46 -10.71 -14.00 -14.31
CA ASP A 46 -10.70 -12.88 -15.28
C ASP A 46 -12.00 -12.06 -15.24
N TYR A 47 -13.03 -12.58 -14.60
CA TYR A 47 -14.32 -11.92 -14.41
C TYR A 47 -14.39 -11.02 -13.16
N ALA A 48 -13.31 -10.88 -12.41
CA ALA A 48 -13.29 -10.08 -11.16
C ALA A 48 -13.78 -8.65 -11.37
N ASP A 49 -13.36 -7.97 -12.44
CA ASP A 49 -13.86 -6.63 -12.79
C ASP A 49 -15.29 -6.68 -13.38
N THR A 50 -15.50 -7.53 -14.37
CA THR A 50 -16.73 -7.50 -15.18
C THR A 50 -17.96 -8.12 -14.50
N ILE A 51 -17.76 -9.00 -13.52
CA ILE A 51 -18.85 -9.65 -12.76
C ILE A 51 -18.83 -9.22 -11.31
N THR A 52 -17.71 -9.45 -10.60
CA THR A 52 -17.65 -9.24 -9.15
C THR A 52 -17.76 -7.76 -8.81
N ALA A 53 -16.87 -6.93 -9.34
CA ALA A 53 -16.87 -5.49 -9.09
C ALA A 53 -18.11 -4.81 -9.67
N GLU A 54 -18.53 -5.20 -10.88
CA GLU A 54 -19.73 -4.66 -11.52
C GLU A 54 -20.99 -4.93 -10.70
N ARG A 55 -21.12 -6.13 -10.11
CA ARG A 55 -22.24 -6.41 -9.19
C ARG A 55 -22.22 -5.50 -7.97
N VAL A 56 -21.04 -5.27 -7.36
CA VAL A 56 -20.92 -4.38 -6.20
C VAL A 56 -21.31 -2.96 -6.58
N LYS A 57 -20.85 -2.46 -7.74
CA LYS A 57 -21.23 -1.13 -8.27
C LYS A 57 -22.76 -1.01 -8.42
N ARG A 58 -23.41 -2.00 -9.02
CA ARG A 58 -24.89 -2.00 -9.20
C ARG A 58 -25.63 -2.03 -7.87
N VAL A 59 -25.16 -2.78 -6.90
CA VAL A 59 -25.79 -2.82 -5.57
C VAL A 59 -25.67 -1.45 -4.87
N ILE A 60 -24.54 -0.79 -5.00
CA ILE A 60 -24.32 0.55 -4.43
C ILE A 60 -25.21 1.60 -5.12
N MET A 61 -25.26 1.60 -6.45
CA MET A 61 -25.97 2.62 -7.23
C MET A 61 -27.46 2.36 -7.39
N GLY A 62 -27.89 1.11 -7.26
CA GLY A 62 -29.21 0.64 -7.66
C GLY A 62 -29.21 0.05 -9.07
N TYR A 63 -30.22 -0.75 -9.38
CA TYR A 63 -30.35 -1.43 -10.66
C TYR A 63 -31.81 -1.75 -11.00
N GLY A 64 -32.05 -2.12 -12.25
CA GLY A 64 -33.40 -2.38 -12.76
C GLY A 64 -34.14 -1.09 -13.15
N GLU A 65 -35.31 -1.25 -13.78
CA GLU A 65 -36.15 -0.14 -14.27
C GLU A 65 -37.62 -0.36 -13.92
N GLY A 66 -38.35 0.75 -13.81
CA GLY A 66 -39.78 0.72 -13.57
C GLY A 66 -40.15 -0.04 -12.29
N LYS A 67 -41.06 -1.02 -12.41
CA LYS A 67 -41.51 -1.83 -11.26
C LYS A 67 -40.44 -2.77 -10.68
N ASN A 68 -39.39 -3.03 -11.44
CA ASN A 68 -38.26 -3.89 -11.03
C ASN A 68 -37.06 -3.10 -10.55
N ALA A 69 -37.19 -1.80 -10.40
CA ALA A 69 -36.12 -0.96 -9.89
C ALA A 69 -35.77 -1.31 -8.43
N VAL A 70 -34.49 -1.52 -8.16
CA VAL A 70 -33.95 -1.76 -6.81
C VAL A 70 -33.10 -0.55 -6.44
N GLU A 71 -33.50 0.10 -5.38
CA GLU A 71 -32.78 1.26 -4.85
C GLU A 71 -31.38 0.87 -4.35
N GLY A 72 -30.36 1.66 -4.70
CA GLY A 72 -29.00 1.45 -4.26
C GLY A 72 -28.83 1.48 -2.74
N THR A 73 -27.84 0.75 -2.27
CA THR A 73 -27.47 0.73 -0.84
C THR A 73 -26.67 1.96 -0.43
N GLY A 74 -26.08 2.68 -1.39
CA GLY A 74 -25.03 3.65 -1.12
C GLY A 74 -23.72 2.96 -0.70
N GLY A 75 -22.74 3.80 -0.29
CA GLY A 75 -21.42 3.33 0.09
C GLY A 75 -20.39 3.44 -1.04
N SER A 76 -19.23 2.86 -0.83
CA SER A 76 -18.13 2.83 -1.81
C SER A 76 -17.26 1.59 -1.60
N PHE A 77 -16.44 1.28 -2.59
CA PHE A 77 -15.36 0.30 -2.50
C PHE A 77 -14.19 0.71 -3.38
N SER A 78 -13.01 0.20 -3.08
CA SER A 78 -11.83 0.32 -3.92
C SER A 78 -11.56 -1.00 -4.63
N TYR A 79 -11.29 -0.94 -5.92
CA TYR A 79 -10.89 -2.08 -6.73
C TYR A 79 -9.39 -2.01 -6.99
N TYR A 80 -8.70 -3.14 -6.82
CA TYR A 80 -7.26 -3.25 -7.01
C TYR A 80 -6.96 -4.45 -7.88
N GLU A 81 -6.00 -4.28 -8.77
CA GLU A 81 -5.41 -5.36 -9.57
C GLU A 81 -3.96 -5.53 -9.20
N LEU A 82 -3.43 -6.75 -9.42
CA LEU A 82 -2.00 -6.98 -9.27
C LEU A 82 -1.27 -6.21 -10.37
N GLY A 83 -0.35 -5.35 -9.96
CA GLY A 83 0.54 -4.65 -10.86
C GLY A 83 1.81 -5.45 -11.16
N GLU A 84 2.81 -4.76 -11.69
CA GLU A 84 4.15 -5.33 -11.88
C GLU A 84 4.72 -5.82 -10.53
N PRO A 85 5.39 -6.98 -10.51
CA PRO A 85 6.04 -7.45 -9.30
C PRO A 85 7.16 -6.50 -8.88
N LEU A 86 7.30 -6.25 -7.59
CA LEU A 86 8.33 -5.36 -7.05
C LEU A 86 9.74 -5.87 -7.31
N LEU A 87 9.92 -7.19 -7.22
CA LEU A 87 11.19 -7.85 -7.50
C LEU A 87 11.06 -8.74 -8.73
N LEU A 88 12.07 -8.71 -9.58
CA LEU A 88 12.21 -9.62 -10.69
C LEU A 88 12.56 -11.05 -10.21
N PRO A 89 12.41 -12.09 -11.05
CA PRO A 89 12.83 -13.44 -10.70
C PRO A 89 14.33 -13.57 -10.34
N SER A 90 15.17 -12.63 -10.80
CA SER A 90 16.58 -12.50 -10.38
C SER A 90 16.77 -12.05 -8.94
N GLY A 91 15.72 -11.56 -8.28
CA GLY A 91 15.80 -10.91 -6.98
C GLY A 91 16.06 -9.39 -7.03
N ASN A 92 16.31 -8.86 -8.21
CA ASN A 92 16.56 -7.43 -8.40
C ASN A 92 15.27 -6.62 -8.39
N LEU A 93 15.37 -5.34 -8.02
CA LEU A 93 14.27 -4.40 -8.05
C LEU A 93 13.72 -4.24 -9.48
N ASN A 94 12.42 -4.32 -9.63
CA ASN A 94 11.76 -4.04 -10.90
C ASN A 94 11.49 -2.54 -11.04
N GLU A 95 12.36 -1.84 -11.76
CA GLU A 95 12.25 -0.39 -11.95
C GLU A 95 10.97 0.05 -12.70
N LYS A 96 10.29 -0.88 -13.42
CA LYS A 96 9.00 -0.62 -14.08
C LYS A 96 7.87 -0.29 -13.11
N VAL A 97 8.00 -0.70 -11.85
CA VAL A 97 7.02 -0.37 -10.80
C VAL A 97 6.91 1.14 -10.58
N GLY A 98 7.99 1.87 -10.82
CA GLY A 98 8.09 3.32 -10.64
C GLY A 98 8.48 3.71 -9.22
N THR A 99 9.27 4.78 -9.12
CA THR A 99 9.92 5.22 -7.87
C THR A 99 8.92 5.48 -6.75
N GLU A 100 7.79 6.11 -7.02
CA GLU A 100 6.79 6.45 -5.99
C GLU A 100 6.21 5.21 -5.30
N LYS A 101 5.82 4.19 -6.07
CA LYS A 101 5.29 2.93 -5.50
C LYS A 101 6.36 2.17 -4.72
N ILE A 102 7.62 2.26 -5.14
CA ILE A 102 8.74 1.66 -4.41
C ILE A 102 8.95 2.38 -3.07
N ARG A 103 8.86 3.72 -3.04
CA ARG A 103 8.91 4.54 -1.83
C ARG A 103 7.79 4.15 -0.84
N ASP A 104 6.55 4.06 -1.32
CA ASP A 104 5.40 3.61 -0.53
C ASP A 104 5.65 2.24 0.09
N TYR A 105 6.15 1.30 -0.71
CA TYR A 105 6.44 -0.06 -0.25
C TYR A 105 7.53 -0.09 0.83
N ILE A 106 8.63 0.61 0.62
CA ILE A 106 9.74 0.68 1.58
C ILE A 106 9.25 1.25 2.90
N TRP A 107 8.59 2.40 2.85
CA TRP A 107 8.04 3.04 4.04
C TRP A 107 7.06 2.14 4.79
N TYR A 108 6.12 1.52 4.07
CA TYR A 108 5.16 0.61 4.67
C TYR A 108 5.83 -0.64 5.28
N THR A 109 6.85 -1.17 4.62
CA THR A 109 7.58 -2.35 5.11
C THR A 109 8.29 -2.05 6.42
N GLU A 110 8.89 -0.86 6.56
CA GLU A 110 9.60 -0.43 7.75
C GLU A 110 8.67 -0.01 8.90
N THR A 111 7.58 0.68 8.60
CA THR A 111 6.78 1.38 9.62
C THR A 111 5.38 0.80 9.82
N LYS A 112 4.87 0.01 8.86
CA LYS A 112 3.46 -0.45 8.77
C LYS A 112 2.45 0.70 8.70
N LYS A 113 2.89 1.86 8.24
CA LYS A 113 2.06 3.07 8.09
C LYS A 113 2.05 3.51 6.62
N PRO A 114 0.98 4.19 6.15
CA PRO A 114 1.01 4.84 4.84
C PRO A 114 2.13 5.88 4.77
N LEU A 115 2.74 6.04 3.58
CA LEU A 115 3.74 7.09 3.35
C LEU A 115 3.09 8.45 3.61
N PRO A 116 3.67 9.27 4.49
CA PRO A 116 3.11 10.58 4.77
C PRO A 116 3.33 11.54 3.59
N ASP A 117 2.38 12.43 3.38
CA ASP A 117 2.49 13.48 2.37
C ASP A 117 3.36 14.61 2.92
N HIS A 118 4.66 14.59 2.64
CA HIS A 118 5.57 15.64 3.08
C HIS A 118 6.18 16.41 1.90
N LYS A 119 6.28 17.70 2.08
CA LYS A 119 7.22 18.52 1.31
C LYS A 119 8.50 18.65 2.14
N ASN A 120 9.50 17.84 1.81
CA ASN A 120 10.83 17.96 2.38
C ASN A 120 11.80 18.55 1.36
N SER A 121 12.84 19.24 1.83
CA SER A 121 13.91 19.78 0.98
C SER A 121 14.78 18.67 0.37
N ASN A 122 14.88 17.51 1.03
CA ASN A 122 15.60 16.35 0.52
C ASN A 122 14.65 15.43 -0.24
N PRO A 123 14.84 15.22 -1.55
CA PRO A 123 13.91 14.41 -2.37
C PRO A 123 13.93 12.92 -2.01
N TYR A 124 14.94 12.45 -1.31
CA TYR A 124 15.08 11.05 -0.91
C TYR A 124 14.48 10.73 0.44
N PHE A 125 14.05 11.75 1.19
CA PHE A 125 13.41 11.56 2.48
C PHE A 125 12.05 10.89 2.34
N LEU A 126 11.80 9.86 3.14
CA LEU A 126 10.52 9.15 3.19
C LEU A 126 9.65 9.62 4.36
N GLY A 127 10.26 9.95 5.47
CA GLY A 127 9.56 10.32 6.68
C GLY A 127 10.35 10.00 7.94
N GLU A 128 9.77 10.32 9.09
CA GLU A 128 10.27 9.96 10.41
C GLU A 128 9.25 9.11 11.15
N ASN A 129 9.72 8.09 11.85
CA ASN A 129 8.90 7.26 12.72
C ASN A 129 9.73 6.83 13.94
N ASN A 130 9.23 7.09 15.17
CA ASN A 130 9.88 6.75 16.42
C ASN A 130 11.34 7.25 16.48
N SER A 131 11.57 8.56 16.27
CA SER A 131 12.89 9.22 16.26
C SER A 131 13.89 8.66 15.23
N THR A 132 13.42 7.88 14.26
CA THR A 132 14.22 7.35 13.16
C THR A 132 13.78 7.99 11.85
N ALA A 133 14.74 8.57 11.12
CA ALA A 133 14.53 9.14 9.80
C ALA A 133 14.83 8.12 8.70
N TYR A 134 14.00 8.08 7.69
CA TYR A 134 14.08 7.10 6.61
C TYR A 134 14.38 7.78 5.28
N TYR A 135 15.34 7.24 4.54
CA TYR A 135 15.75 7.73 3.23
C TYR A 135 15.81 6.62 2.20
N PHE A 136 15.31 6.92 1.01
CA PHE A 136 15.46 6.08 -0.17
C PHE A 136 16.31 6.83 -1.20
N PHE A 137 17.63 6.71 -1.10
CA PHE A 137 18.58 7.31 -2.02
C PHE A 137 18.68 6.45 -3.28
N TYR A 138 17.76 6.72 -4.19
CA TYR A 138 17.59 5.97 -5.42
C TYR A 138 17.30 6.92 -6.59
N GLU A 139 18.03 6.72 -7.68
CA GLU A 139 17.77 7.33 -8.98
C GLU A 139 17.74 6.24 -10.06
N PRO A 140 16.75 6.22 -10.96
CA PRO A 140 16.77 5.32 -12.10
C PRO A 140 18.05 5.48 -12.91
N GLN A 141 18.63 4.40 -13.39
CA GLN A 141 19.80 4.38 -14.29
C GLN A 141 21.10 5.00 -13.71
N LYS A 142 21.14 5.31 -12.43
CA LYS A 142 22.31 5.86 -11.76
C LYS A 142 22.58 5.12 -10.46
N VAL A 143 23.86 4.80 -10.21
CA VAL A 143 24.28 4.17 -8.95
C VAL A 143 24.34 5.23 -7.85
N CYS A 144 23.52 5.07 -6.83
CA CYS A 144 23.49 5.94 -5.66
C CYS A 144 24.37 5.36 -4.56
N VAL A 145 25.36 6.15 -4.12
CA VAL A 145 26.36 5.71 -3.16
C VAL A 145 26.22 6.50 -1.86
N LEU A 146 25.89 5.80 -0.77
CA LEU A 146 25.91 6.39 0.57
C LEU A 146 27.36 6.71 0.97
N ASN A 147 27.65 7.98 1.10
CA ASN A 147 28.96 8.54 1.47
C ASN A 147 28.75 9.80 2.34
N TYR A 148 29.82 10.43 2.77
CA TYR A 148 29.76 11.67 3.56
C TYR A 148 29.07 12.82 2.83
N ASP A 149 29.22 12.92 1.50
CA ASP A 149 28.55 13.98 0.72
C ASP A 149 27.04 13.85 0.82
N PHE A 150 26.51 12.62 0.71
CA PHE A 150 25.07 12.38 0.90
C PHE A 150 24.63 12.67 2.34
N VAL A 151 25.39 12.19 3.34
CA VAL A 151 25.09 12.46 4.76
C VAL A 151 25.02 13.96 5.05
N ALA A 152 25.88 14.75 4.43
CA ALA A 152 25.87 16.21 4.58
C ALA A 152 24.63 16.89 4.00
N THR A 153 23.86 16.21 3.14
CA THR A 153 22.57 16.72 2.60
C THR A 153 21.38 16.46 3.51
N ILE A 154 21.54 15.70 4.60
CA ILE A 154 20.47 15.36 5.52
C ILE A 154 20.24 16.53 6.48
N PRO A 155 19.11 17.25 6.40
CA PRO A 155 18.84 18.39 7.27
C PRO A 155 18.23 17.98 8.62
N GLU A 156 17.56 16.83 8.67
CA GLU A 156 16.85 16.35 9.86
C GLU A 156 17.81 15.80 10.90
N LYS A 157 17.59 16.17 12.16
CA LYS A 157 18.28 15.56 13.31
C LYS A 157 17.36 14.51 13.91
N ALA A 158 17.73 13.24 13.73
CA ALA A 158 17.05 12.10 14.31
C ALA A 158 18.02 11.31 15.21
N GLU A 159 17.48 10.46 16.08
CA GLU A 159 18.32 9.57 16.92
C GLU A 159 18.94 8.44 16.10
N GLY A 160 18.27 8.07 14.98
CA GLY A 160 18.77 7.06 14.06
C GLY A 160 18.30 7.32 12.62
N TYR A 161 18.99 6.69 11.68
CA TYR A 161 18.71 6.81 10.26
C TYR A 161 18.67 5.43 9.60
N ILE A 162 17.67 5.18 8.77
CA ILE A 162 17.63 4.03 7.88
C ILE A 162 17.75 4.56 6.45
N ILE A 163 18.85 4.21 5.77
CA ILE A 163 19.17 4.73 4.45
C ILE A 163 19.32 3.58 3.45
N TYR A 164 18.45 3.56 2.46
CA TYR A 164 18.56 2.67 1.32
C TYR A 164 19.39 3.32 0.22
N ALA A 165 20.41 2.62 -0.28
CA ALA A 165 21.20 3.03 -1.44
C ALA A 165 21.78 1.80 -2.16
N ASP A 166 22.33 1.97 -3.35
CA ASP A 166 22.92 0.86 -4.12
C ASP A 166 24.22 0.39 -3.50
N ARG A 167 25.03 1.32 -3.01
CA ARG A 167 26.35 1.06 -2.40
C ARG A 167 26.55 1.96 -1.18
N CYS A 168 27.48 1.53 -0.33
CA CYS A 168 27.96 2.33 0.81
C CYS A 168 29.49 2.32 0.81
N THR A 169 30.09 3.49 1.00
CA THR A 169 31.57 3.65 1.18
C THR A 169 31.95 3.93 2.62
N LEU A 170 30.98 4.12 3.51
CA LEU A 170 31.23 4.29 4.94
C LEU A 170 31.50 2.92 5.57
N SER A 171 32.48 2.89 6.49
CA SER A 171 32.77 1.71 7.30
C SER A 171 31.66 1.45 8.34
N GLU A 172 31.62 0.26 8.89
CA GLU A 172 30.67 -0.09 9.96
C GLU A 172 30.82 0.82 11.20
N GLN A 173 32.06 1.23 11.54
CA GLN A 173 32.30 2.15 12.65
C GLN A 173 31.74 3.54 12.38
N GLU A 174 31.90 4.06 11.16
CA GLU A 174 31.34 5.36 10.75
C GLU A 174 29.82 5.33 10.74
N LEU A 175 29.21 4.26 10.20
CA LEU A 175 27.76 4.07 10.22
C LEU A 175 27.23 4.07 11.66
N GLN A 176 27.89 3.36 12.57
CA GLN A 176 27.50 3.30 13.97
C GLN A 176 27.62 4.67 14.66
N GLN A 177 28.71 5.41 14.42
CA GLN A 177 28.91 6.76 14.97
C GLN A 177 27.87 7.76 14.49
N LEU A 178 27.42 7.60 13.25
CA LEU A 178 26.39 8.44 12.63
C LEU A 178 24.96 7.98 12.93
N GLY A 179 24.78 6.87 13.64
CA GLY A 179 23.47 6.27 13.90
C GLY A 179 22.76 5.78 12.64
N ILE A 180 23.51 5.37 11.61
CA ILE A 180 22.97 4.99 10.29
C ILE A 180 22.90 3.46 10.18
N THR A 181 21.74 2.96 9.81
CA THR A 181 21.53 1.61 9.29
C THR A 181 21.46 1.67 7.77
N PHE A 182 22.49 1.17 7.10
CA PHE A 182 22.51 1.05 5.64
C PHE A 182 21.73 -0.19 5.19
N LYS A 183 20.87 -0.03 4.19
CA LYS A 183 20.16 -1.12 3.51
C LYS A 183 20.44 -1.06 2.01
N LYS A 184 21.04 -2.13 1.48
CA LYS A 184 21.32 -2.21 0.05
C LYS A 184 20.04 -2.37 -0.77
N ILE A 185 19.89 -1.55 -1.81
CA ILE A 185 18.85 -1.72 -2.83
C ILE A 185 19.25 -2.93 -3.69
N PRO A 186 18.36 -3.93 -3.87
CA PRO A 186 18.66 -5.11 -4.67
C PRO A 186 18.61 -4.75 -6.17
N ARG A 187 19.72 -4.27 -6.70
CA ARG A 187 19.95 -4.09 -8.15
C ARG A 187 21.44 -4.21 -8.46
N ASP A 188 21.76 -4.52 -9.73
CA ASP A 188 23.12 -4.68 -10.24
C ASP A 188 23.79 -3.34 -10.54
#